data_ae87e90e5d6912fc34aa6122e3e57cbd
#
_entry.id   ae87e90e5d6912fc34aa6122e3e57cbd
#
_cell.length_a   1.000
_cell.length_b   1.000
_cell.length_c   1.000
_cell.angle_alpha   90.00
_cell.angle_beta   90.00
_cell.angle_gamma   90.00
#
_symmetry.space_group_name_H-M   'P 1'
#
loop_
_entity.id
_entity.type
_entity.pdbx_description
1 polymer ?
#
loop_
_entity_poly.entity_id
_entity_poly.type
_entity_poly.pdbx_seq_one_letter_code
_entity_poly.pdbx_strand_id
1 'polypeptide(L)'
;MAALENPRERALVVGYSLIIMPDMTRYAGDGAGIKAITGGDKVAIDPKHKAPYSTRIPAVVLAVNNNAMSFSDRSGGISRRRVIFNFSEVVPENERDPMLAEKIEGELAVIIRHLLTRFSRQDEAKQLLHEQQKSEEALAIKREGDSLVDFCGYLMASVVCDGMLIGNAEIVPFSPRRYLYHAYLAYMRANGLSKPVSLMRFGTDMPGAMAEYGKEYQKRKTKHGIRSNVTLHDDSEDWMPMCADTTKE
;
A
#
# COMPACT_ATOMS: atom_id res chain seq x y z
N MET A 1 10.35 -11.47 0.20
CA MET A 1 10.59 -10.01 0.22
C MET A 1 11.90 -9.66 0.91
N ALA A 2 12.13 -10.04 2.17
CA ALA A 2 13.38 -9.74 2.87
C ALA A 2 14.64 -10.16 2.09
N ALA A 3 14.59 -11.27 1.37
CA ALA A 3 15.66 -11.74 0.51
C ALA A 3 16.09 -10.69 -0.56
N LEU A 4 15.16 -9.94 -1.10
CA LEU A 4 15.48 -8.90 -2.08
C LEU A 4 16.14 -7.64 -1.47
N GLU A 5 16.07 -7.49 -0.15
CA GLU A 5 16.75 -6.42 0.58
C GLU A 5 18.22 -6.76 0.89
N ASN A 6 18.58 -8.05 0.85
CA ASN A 6 19.92 -8.55 1.20
C ASN A 6 20.78 -8.75 -0.07
N PRO A 7 21.94 -8.06 -0.20
CA PRO A 7 22.83 -8.23 -1.36
C PRO A 7 23.30 -9.67 -1.62
N ARG A 8 23.45 -10.47 -0.56
CA ARG A 8 23.87 -11.87 -0.68
C ARG A 8 22.77 -12.75 -1.28
N GLU A 9 21.53 -12.55 -0.84
CA GLU A 9 20.38 -13.33 -1.31
C GLU A 9 19.95 -12.90 -2.71
N ARG A 10 20.16 -11.63 -3.08
CA ARG A 10 19.96 -11.17 -4.48
C ARG A 10 20.78 -11.96 -5.48
N ALA A 11 21.95 -12.50 -5.08
CA ALA A 11 22.78 -13.32 -5.97
C ALA A 11 22.02 -14.55 -6.51
N LEU A 12 21.00 -15.04 -5.79
CA LEU A 12 20.19 -16.19 -6.18
C LEU A 12 19.21 -15.87 -7.32
N VAL A 13 18.89 -14.60 -7.53
CA VAL A 13 17.88 -14.16 -8.51
C VAL A 13 18.47 -13.40 -9.69
N VAL A 14 19.79 -13.25 -9.73
CA VAL A 14 20.48 -12.64 -10.88
C VAL A 14 20.35 -13.54 -12.12
N GLY A 15 19.93 -12.95 -13.23
CA GLY A 15 19.75 -13.66 -14.50
C GLY A 15 18.35 -14.23 -14.74
N TYR A 16 17.45 -14.13 -13.77
CA TYR A 16 16.05 -14.52 -13.97
C TYR A 16 15.21 -13.31 -14.37
N SER A 17 14.23 -13.53 -15.25
CA SER A 17 13.26 -12.53 -15.69
C SER A 17 11.97 -12.52 -14.86
N LEU A 18 11.75 -13.53 -14.02
CA LEU A 18 10.62 -13.67 -13.12
C LEU A 18 11.09 -14.16 -11.75
N ILE A 19 10.68 -13.47 -10.70
CA ILE A 19 10.93 -13.84 -9.30
C ILE A 19 9.56 -14.12 -8.68
N ILE A 20 9.32 -15.39 -8.32
CA ILE A 20 8.08 -15.80 -7.65
C ILE A 20 8.35 -15.95 -6.16
N MET A 21 7.52 -15.33 -5.34
CA MET A 21 7.54 -15.42 -3.88
C MET A 21 6.21 -16.02 -3.42
N PRO A 22 6.10 -17.36 -3.31
CA PRO A 22 4.89 -18.02 -2.85
C PRO A 22 4.74 -17.85 -1.32
N ASP A 23 3.50 -17.92 -0.84
CA ASP A 23 3.14 -18.03 0.58
C ASP A 23 3.89 -17.05 1.50
N MET A 24 3.93 -15.79 1.08
CA MET A 24 4.62 -14.75 1.83
C MET A 24 3.98 -14.57 3.22
N THR A 25 4.79 -14.68 4.25
CA THR A 25 4.42 -14.16 5.57
C THR A 25 4.26 -12.63 5.52
N ARG A 26 3.56 -12.06 6.50
CA ARG A 26 3.32 -10.62 6.57
C ARG A 26 4.65 -9.85 6.45
N TYR A 27 4.78 -9.08 5.38
CA TYR A 27 5.93 -8.19 5.18
C TYR A 27 5.63 -6.80 5.74
N ALA A 28 6.58 -6.23 6.44
CA ALA A 28 6.51 -4.88 6.99
C ALA A 28 7.89 -4.21 6.88
N GLY A 29 8.28 -3.80 5.68
CA GLY A 29 9.55 -3.14 5.39
C GLY A 29 9.38 -1.94 4.45
N ASP A 30 10.49 -1.25 4.16
CA ASP A 30 10.48 -0.09 3.26
C ASP A 30 10.52 -0.45 1.77
N GLY A 31 10.82 -1.72 1.44
CA GLY A 31 10.87 -2.22 0.08
C GLY A 31 11.95 -1.60 -0.79
N ALA A 32 13.08 -1.18 -0.21
CA ALA A 32 14.15 -0.52 -0.97
C ALA A 32 14.71 -1.40 -2.09
N GLY A 33 14.96 -2.68 -1.83
CA GLY A 33 15.43 -3.64 -2.82
C GLY A 33 14.43 -3.89 -3.92
N ILE A 34 13.14 -4.02 -3.58
CA ILE A 34 12.05 -4.16 -4.56
C ILE A 34 11.96 -2.91 -5.42
N LYS A 35 12.01 -1.71 -4.82
CA LYS A 35 11.97 -0.44 -5.56
C LYS A 35 13.12 -0.35 -6.56
N ALA A 36 14.33 -0.74 -6.15
CA ALA A 36 15.51 -0.71 -7.00
C ALA A 36 15.40 -1.72 -8.16
N ILE A 37 15.02 -2.97 -7.88
CA ILE A 37 14.86 -4.02 -8.89
C ILE A 37 13.78 -3.63 -9.91
N THR A 38 12.59 -3.29 -9.44
CA THR A 38 11.46 -2.93 -10.30
C THR A 38 11.61 -1.56 -10.97
N GLY A 39 12.49 -0.71 -10.44
CA GLY A 39 12.87 0.57 -11.04
C GLY A 39 13.97 0.46 -12.08
N GLY A 40 14.59 -0.73 -12.23
CA GLY A 40 15.71 -0.94 -13.16
C GLY A 40 17.02 -0.36 -12.68
N ASP A 41 17.17 -0.08 -11.40
CA ASP A 41 18.40 0.43 -10.81
C ASP A 41 19.47 -0.67 -10.70
N LYS A 42 20.74 -0.27 -10.62
CA LYS A 42 21.80 -1.19 -10.25
C LYS A 42 21.72 -1.49 -8.76
N VAL A 43 21.73 -2.77 -8.40
CA VAL A 43 21.72 -3.25 -7.03
C VAL A 43 23.03 -3.96 -6.70
N ALA A 44 23.50 -3.82 -5.47
CA ALA A 44 24.67 -4.54 -4.98
C ALA A 44 24.37 -6.03 -4.86
N ILE A 45 25.30 -6.85 -5.31
CA ILE A 45 25.29 -8.32 -5.23
C ILE A 45 26.56 -8.74 -4.50
N ASP A 46 26.41 -9.57 -3.48
CA ASP A 46 27.51 -10.12 -2.68
C ASP A 46 27.46 -11.66 -2.70
N PRO A 47 27.92 -12.30 -3.80
CA PRO A 47 27.84 -13.75 -3.93
C PRO A 47 28.90 -14.41 -3.02
N LYS A 48 28.54 -15.55 -2.43
CA LYS A 48 29.46 -16.31 -1.58
C LYS A 48 30.72 -16.70 -2.34
N HIS A 49 31.89 -16.44 -1.76
CA HIS A 49 33.22 -16.75 -2.34
C HIS A 49 33.57 -16.06 -3.66
N LYS A 50 32.93 -14.96 -3.98
CA LYS A 50 33.23 -14.12 -5.15
C LYS A 50 33.29 -12.66 -4.75
N ALA A 51 33.98 -11.84 -5.53
CA ALA A 51 34.00 -10.40 -5.29
C ALA A 51 32.59 -9.78 -5.46
N PRO A 52 32.21 -8.85 -4.57
CA PRO A 52 30.98 -8.10 -4.72
C PRO A 52 30.97 -7.28 -6.02
N TYR A 53 29.80 -7.14 -6.62
CA TYR A 53 29.59 -6.32 -7.81
C TYR A 53 28.20 -5.68 -7.80
N SER A 54 27.92 -4.82 -8.78
CA SER A 54 26.60 -4.22 -8.95
C SER A 54 26.06 -4.52 -10.34
N THR A 55 24.80 -4.93 -10.42
CA THR A 55 24.12 -5.22 -11.68
C THR A 55 22.64 -4.82 -11.63
N ARG A 56 21.98 -4.79 -12.78
CA ARG A 56 20.52 -4.71 -12.88
C ARG A 56 19.94 -6.11 -12.88
N ILE A 57 18.79 -6.26 -12.25
CA ILE A 57 17.98 -7.48 -12.26
C ILE A 57 16.66 -7.14 -12.99
N PRO A 58 16.59 -7.39 -14.32
CA PRO A 58 15.42 -7.05 -15.11
C PRO A 58 14.31 -8.11 -14.94
N ALA A 59 13.80 -8.23 -13.72
CA ALA A 59 12.81 -9.25 -13.37
C ALA A 59 11.47 -8.62 -12.97
N VAL A 60 10.39 -9.30 -13.36
CA VAL A 60 9.06 -9.11 -12.77
C VAL A 60 9.03 -9.82 -11.43
N VAL A 61 8.50 -9.16 -10.41
CA VAL A 61 8.36 -9.73 -9.07
C VAL A 61 6.89 -10.07 -8.84
N LEU A 62 6.59 -11.35 -8.65
CA LEU A 62 5.27 -11.87 -8.33
C LEU A 62 5.27 -12.37 -6.87
N ALA A 63 4.46 -11.74 -6.02
CA ALA A 63 4.27 -12.15 -4.63
C ALA A 63 2.85 -12.68 -4.44
N VAL A 64 2.72 -13.85 -3.82
CA VAL A 64 1.45 -14.46 -3.46
C VAL A 64 1.37 -14.56 -1.95
N ASN A 65 0.29 -14.09 -1.36
CA ASN A 65 0.05 -14.13 0.09
C ASN A 65 -1.43 -14.00 0.42
N ASN A 66 -1.80 -14.53 1.59
CA ASN A 66 -3.18 -14.50 2.10
C ASN A 66 -3.50 -13.23 2.91
N ASN A 67 -2.52 -12.37 3.16
CA ASN A 67 -2.70 -11.15 3.94
C ASN A 67 -2.19 -9.94 3.17
N ALA A 68 -2.83 -8.81 3.35
CA ALA A 68 -2.36 -7.56 2.79
C ALA A 68 -0.92 -7.23 3.24
N MET A 69 -0.06 -6.88 2.30
CA MET A 69 1.30 -6.45 2.59
C MET A 69 1.32 -5.00 3.06
N SER A 70 2.00 -4.76 4.18
CA SER A 70 2.22 -3.42 4.72
C SER A 70 3.62 -2.93 4.38
N PHE A 71 3.72 -1.71 3.86
CA PHE A 71 5.00 -1.06 3.59
C PHE A 71 5.16 0.16 4.47
N SER A 72 6.33 0.31 5.08
CA SER A 72 6.64 1.48 5.92
C SER A 72 6.93 2.74 5.11
N ASP A 73 7.27 2.60 3.82
CA ASP A 73 7.44 3.72 2.88
C ASP A 73 6.12 4.07 2.20
N ARG A 74 5.55 5.21 2.58
CA ARG A 74 4.32 5.79 2.01
C ARG A 74 4.59 6.93 1.03
N SER A 75 5.83 7.07 0.54
CA SER A 75 6.19 8.09 -0.48
C SER A 75 5.58 7.82 -1.86
N GLY A 76 4.77 6.77 -2.01
CA GLY A 76 4.22 6.31 -3.27
C GLY A 76 5.19 5.48 -4.12
N GLY A 77 6.43 5.28 -3.63
CA GLY A 77 7.45 4.52 -4.36
C GLY A 77 7.06 3.07 -4.64
N ILE A 78 6.43 2.41 -3.66
CA ILE A 78 5.90 1.05 -3.82
C ILE A 78 4.54 1.10 -4.53
N SER A 79 3.63 1.96 -4.11
CA SER A 79 2.26 1.98 -4.63
C SER A 79 2.19 2.11 -6.15
N ARG A 80 2.98 3.02 -6.73
CA ARG A 80 3.05 3.21 -8.19
C ARG A 80 3.68 2.05 -8.97
N ARG A 81 4.25 1.04 -8.30
CA ARG A 81 4.87 -0.16 -8.92
C ARG A 81 4.09 -1.43 -8.65
N ARG A 82 3.17 -1.40 -7.70
CA ARG A 82 2.42 -2.56 -7.26
C ARG A 82 1.08 -2.64 -7.97
N VAL A 83 0.83 -3.74 -8.67
CA VAL A 83 -0.49 -4.13 -9.16
C VAL A 83 -1.01 -5.24 -8.27
N ILE A 84 -2.23 -5.12 -7.78
CA ILE A 84 -2.85 -6.09 -6.87
C ILE A 84 -3.96 -6.79 -7.62
N PHE A 85 -3.93 -8.12 -7.60
CA PHE A 85 -5.02 -8.98 -8.04
C PHE A 85 -5.54 -9.73 -6.82
N ASN A 86 -6.81 -9.61 -6.54
CA ASN A 86 -7.46 -10.27 -5.42
C ASN A 86 -8.17 -11.54 -5.91
N PHE A 87 -7.87 -12.68 -5.30
CA PHE A 87 -8.52 -13.95 -5.54
C PHE A 87 -9.29 -14.33 -4.29
N SER A 88 -10.46 -13.72 -4.10
CA SER A 88 -11.29 -13.90 -2.90
C SER A 88 -12.25 -15.09 -2.98
N GLU A 89 -12.50 -15.62 -4.17
CA GLU A 89 -13.40 -16.75 -4.35
C GLU A 89 -12.72 -18.06 -3.97
N VAL A 90 -13.38 -18.80 -3.11
CA VAL A 90 -12.95 -20.14 -2.71
C VAL A 90 -13.68 -21.17 -3.58
N VAL A 91 -12.93 -21.98 -4.32
CA VAL A 91 -13.51 -23.08 -5.09
C VAL A 91 -14.04 -24.15 -4.12
N PRO A 92 -15.35 -24.47 -4.14
CA PRO A 92 -15.94 -25.52 -3.31
C PRO A 92 -15.24 -26.85 -3.54
N GLU A 93 -15.20 -27.69 -2.50
CA GLU A 93 -14.45 -28.96 -2.56
C GLU A 93 -14.94 -29.90 -3.68
N ASN A 94 -16.26 -29.92 -3.92
CA ASN A 94 -16.89 -30.71 -4.99
C ASN A 94 -16.62 -30.17 -6.40
N GLU A 95 -16.11 -28.96 -6.55
CA GLU A 95 -15.74 -28.35 -7.82
C GLU A 95 -14.23 -28.32 -8.08
N ARG A 96 -13.45 -28.78 -7.09
CA ARG A 96 -11.99 -28.85 -7.23
C ARG A 96 -11.60 -29.96 -8.21
N ASP A 97 -10.84 -29.58 -9.22
CA ASP A 97 -10.28 -30.53 -10.18
C ASP A 97 -8.86 -30.95 -9.75
N PRO A 98 -8.67 -32.18 -9.26
CA PRO A 98 -7.35 -32.63 -8.82
C PRO A 98 -6.33 -32.74 -9.96
N MET A 99 -6.81 -32.80 -11.23
CA MET A 99 -5.97 -32.89 -12.43
C MET A 99 -5.81 -31.54 -13.14
N LEU A 100 -6.16 -30.43 -12.49
CA LEU A 100 -6.13 -29.10 -13.11
C LEU A 100 -4.71 -28.72 -13.58
N ALA A 101 -3.69 -29.02 -12.81
CA ALA A 101 -2.31 -28.70 -13.15
C ALA A 101 -1.87 -29.40 -14.45
N GLU A 102 -2.15 -30.68 -14.57
CA GLU A 102 -1.83 -31.48 -15.76
C GLU A 102 -2.62 -31.02 -16.98
N LYS A 103 -3.90 -30.64 -16.81
CA LYS A 103 -4.71 -30.06 -17.89
C LYS A 103 -4.12 -28.75 -18.38
N ILE A 104 -3.75 -27.85 -17.46
CA ILE A 104 -3.09 -26.59 -17.81
C ILE A 104 -1.78 -26.84 -18.53
N GLU A 105 -0.97 -27.78 -18.07
CA GLU A 105 0.31 -28.11 -18.70
C GLU A 105 0.10 -28.61 -20.13
N GLY A 106 -0.91 -29.45 -20.35
CA GLY A 106 -1.29 -29.94 -21.71
C GLY A 106 -1.77 -28.84 -22.64
N GLU A 107 -2.36 -27.76 -22.13
CA GLU A 107 -2.89 -26.63 -22.89
C GLU A 107 -1.94 -25.41 -22.94
N LEU A 108 -0.77 -25.49 -22.31
CA LEU A 108 0.13 -24.35 -22.10
C LEU A 108 0.45 -23.58 -23.39
N ALA A 109 0.69 -24.31 -24.50
CA ALA A 109 0.99 -23.68 -25.81
C ALA A 109 -0.19 -22.86 -26.35
N VAL A 110 -1.42 -23.34 -26.13
CA VAL A 110 -2.65 -22.65 -26.54
C VAL A 110 -2.85 -21.40 -25.66
N ILE A 111 -2.67 -21.54 -24.36
CA ILE A 111 -2.78 -20.44 -23.38
C ILE A 111 -1.79 -19.33 -23.74
N ILE A 112 -0.53 -19.67 -23.95
CA ILE A 112 0.53 -18.70 -24.31
C ILE A 112 0.19 -18.00 -25.63
N ARG A 113 -0.23 -18.75 -26.65
CA ARG A 113 -0.66 -18.17 -27.92
C ARG A 113 -1.82 -17.20 -27.75
N HIS A 114 -2.81 -17.57 -26.94
CA HIS A 114 -3.95 -16.71 -26.64
C HIS A 114 -3.52 -15.41 -25.98
N LEU A 115 -2.67 -15.49 -24.95
CA LEU A 115 -2.14 -14.32 -24.23
C LEU A 115 -1.34 -13.41 -25.14
N LEU A 116 -0.42 -13.95 -25.95
CA LEU A 116 0.37 -13.18 -26.91
C LEU A 116 -0.49 -12.48 -27.97
N THR A 117 -1.56 -13.12 -28.41
CA THR A 117 -2.51 -12.54 -29.36
C THR A 117 -3.34 -11.43 -28.69
N ARG A 118 -3.87 -11.70 -27.47
CA ARG A 118 -4.74 -10.77 -26.75
C ARG A 118 -4.00 -9.51 -26.31
N PHE A 119 -2.73 -9.67 -25.89
CA PHE A 119 -1.91 -8.58 -25.39
C PHE A 119 -0.77 -8.21 -26.37
N SER A 120 -1.01 -8.38 -27.67
CA SER A 120 -0.05 -7.98 -28.72
C SER A 120 0.25 -6.48 -28.71
N ARG A 121 -0.68 -5.66 -28.26
CA ARG A 121 -0.51 -4.21 -28.07
C ARG A 121 -0.07 -3.91 -26.63
N GLN A 122 1.20 -3.64 -26.46
CA GLN A 122 1.78 -3.37 -25.13
C GLN A 122 1.14 -2.18 -24.42
N ASP A 123 0.68 -1.17 -25.16
CA ASP A 123 0.06 0.02 -24.56
C ASP A 123 -1.28 -0.31 -23.92
N GLU A 124 -2.09 -1.17 -24.55
CA GLU A 124 -3.35 -1.66 -23.97
C GLU A 124 -3.07 -2.47 -22.68
N ALA A 125 -2.08 -3.37 -22.70
CA ALA A 125 -1.72 -4.15 -21.54
C ALA A 125 -1.25 -3.24 -20.37
N LYS A 126 -0.45 -2.21 -20.66
CA LYS A 126 -0.01 -1.23 -19.66
C LYS A 126 -1.18 -0.44 -19.09
N GLN A 127 -2.15 -0.07 -19.94
CA GLN A 127 -3.35 0.64 -19.51
C GLN A 127 -4.17 -0.21 -18.55
N LEU A 128 -4.43 -1.48 -18.88
CA LEU A 128 -5.17 -2.41 -18.02
C LEU A 128 -4.48 -2.59 -16.67
N LEU A 129 -3.15 -2.73 -16.64
CA LEU A 129 -2.40 -2.82 -15.39
C LEU A 129 -2.49 -1.52 -14.56
N HIS A 130 -2.52 -0.37 -15.22
CA HIS A 130 -2.68 0.91 -14.54
C HIS A 130 -4.10 1.10 -13.97
N GLU A 131 -5.12 0.67 -14.71
CA GLU A 131 -6.50 0.66 -14.23
C GLU A 131 -6.65 -0.28 -13.03
N GLN A 132 -6.11 -1.49 -13.09
CA GLN A 132 -6.11 -2.43 -11.97
C GLN A 132 -5.36 -1.87 -10.74
N GLN A 133 -4.25 -1.18 -10.94
CA GLN A 133 -3.49 -0.54 -9.86
C GLN A 133 -4.32 0.49 -9.07
N LYS A 134 -5.27 1.14 -9.75
CA LYS A 134 -6.15 2.19 -9.19
C LYS A 134 -7.57 1.69 -8.89
N SER A 135 -7.82 0.39 -9.07
CA SER A 135 -9.15 -0.18 -8.83
C SER A 135 -9.57 -0.06 -7.36
N GLU A 136 -10.86 -0.08 -7.12
CA GLU A 136 -11.42 -0.11 -5.76
C GLU A 136 -10.98 -1.38 -5.01
N GLU A 137 -10.87 -2.50 -5.72
CA GLU A 137 -10.34 -3.74 -5.17
C GLU A 137 -8.91 -3.58 -4.65
N ALA A 138 -8.02 -2.99 -5.46
CA ALA A 138 -6.65 -2.71 -5.05
C ALA A 138 -6.58 -1.74 -3.87
N LEU A 139 -7.47 -0.74 -3.84
CA LEU A 139 -7.58 0.21 -2.73
C LEU A 139 -8.04 -0.49 -1.45
N ALA A 140 -9.03 -1.38 -1.52
CA ALA A 140 -9.53 -2.13 -0.37
C ALA A 140 -8.40 -2.95 0.30
N ILE A 141 -7.58 -3.65 -0.48
CA ILE A 141 -6.42 -4.39 0.03
C ILE A 141 -5.34 -3.46 0.62
N LYS A 142 -5.14 -2.28 0.05
CA LYS A 142 -4.21 -1.28 0.62
C LYS A 142 -4.70 -0.76 1.97
N ARG A 143 -6.00 -0.51 2.11
CA ARG A 143 -6.66 -0.11 3.37
C ARG A 143 -6.46 -1.15 4.46
N GLU A 144 -6.70 -2.42 4.15
CA GLU A 144 -6.50 -3.53 5.09
C GLU A 144 -5.05 -3.60 5.60
N GLY A 145 -4.07 -3.32 4.74
CA GLY A 145 -2.64 -3.36 5.09
C GLY A 145 -2.10 -2.12 5.79
N ASP A 146 -2.81 -0.98 5.76
CA ASP A 146 -2.30 0.32 6.23
C ASP A 146 -3.37 1.19 6.86
N SER A 147 -3.33 1.30 8.17
CA SER A 147 -4.28 2.09 8.96
C SER A 147 -4.31 3.59 8.62
N LEU A 148 -3.22 4.16 8.11
CA LEU A 148 -3.22 5.56 7.68
C LEU A 148 -3.94 5.72 6.34
N VAL A 149 -3.74 4.78 5.42
CA VAL A 149 -4.49 4.74 4.16
C VAL A 149 -5.97 4.55 4.46
N ASP A 150 -6.33 3.62 5.35
CA ASP A 150 -7.73 3.39 5.71
C ASP A 150 -8.35 4.64 6.37
N PHE A 151 -7.66 5.27 7.32
CA PHE A 151 -8.11 6.54 7.92
C PHE A 151 -8.35 7.64 6.87
N CYS A 152 -7.50 7.75 5.84
CA CYS A 152 -7.67 8.74 4.77
C CYS A 152 -8.95 8.54 3.94
N GLY A 153 -9.56 7.36 3.97
CA GLY A 153 -10.87 7.10 3.38
C GLY A 153 -11.98 7.98 3.98
N TYR A 154 -11.88 8.29 5.26
CA TYR A 154 -12.82 9.13 6.00
C TYR A 154 -12.56 10.63 5.87
N LEU A 155 -11.65 11.05 4.99
CA LEU A 155 -11.30 12.46 4.79
C LEU A 155 -11.80 12.98 3.45
N MET A 156 -12.33 14.19 3.47
CA MET A 156 -12.58 15.02 2.28
C MET A 156 -11.46 16.03 2.12
N ALA A 157 -11.02 16.26 0.89
CA ALA A 157 -10.01 17.27 0.58
C ALA A 157 -10.66 18.45 -0.17
N SER A 158 -10.35 19.68 0.23
CA SER A 158 -10.69 20.90 -0.48
C SER A 158 -9.46 21.47 -1.21
N VAL A 159 -9.67 22.43 -2.09
CA VAL A 159 -8.58 23.15 -2.76
C VAL A 159 -7.87 24.11 -1.81
N VAL A 160 -8.58 24.58 -0.78
CA VAL A 160 -8.09 25.60 0.17
C VAL A 160 -7.74 24.98 1.51
N CYS A 161 -6.65 25.45 2.13
CA CYS A 161 -6.25 25.00 3.48
C CYS A 161 -7.08 25.68 4.58
N ASP A 162 -8.38 25.40 4.62
CA ASP A 162 -9.35 25.86 5.61
C ASP A 162 -9.93 24.73 6.47
N GLY A 163 -9.48 23.50 6.27
CA GLY A 163 -9.89 22.31 6.99
C GLY A 163 -9.35 22.21 8.42
N MET A 164 -9.13 21.00 8.90
CA MET A 164 -8.72 20.72 10.28
C MET A 164 -7.32 21.23 10.61
N LEU A 165 -7.11 21.63 11.87
CA LEU A 165 -5.76 21.85 12.40
C LEU A 165 -5.04 20.52 12.58
N ILE A 166 -3.72 20.46 12.35
CA ILE A 166 -2.97 19.22 12.52
C ILE A 166 -2.99 18.75 13.99
N GLY A 167 -2.65 19.62 14.93
CA GLY A 167 -2.55 19.32 16.34
C GLY A 167 -1.35 18.41 16.67
N ASN A 168 -1.30 17.96 17.94
CA ASN A 168 -0.39 16.93 18.44
C ASN A 168 -1.08 16.16 19.57
N ALA A 169 -0.51 15.04 20.01
CA ALA A 169 -1.10 14.17 21.02
C ALA A 169 -1.23 14.80 22.42
N GLU A 170 -0.44 15.87 22.72
CA GLU A 170 -0.35 16.48 24.03
C GLU A 170 -1.36 17.60 24.25
N ILE A 171 -2.06 18.05 23.19
CA ILE A 171 -3.07 19.10 23.27
C ILE A 171 -4.25 18.62 24.11
N VAL A 172 -4.61 19.39 25.14
CA VAL A 172 -5.78 19.16 26.00
C VAL A 172 -6.76 20.33 25.81
N PRO A 173 -8.06 20.06 25.72
CA PRO A 173 -8.72 18.74 25.70
C PRO A 173 -8.49 17.98 24.39
N PHE A 174 -8.58 16.65 24.44
CA PHE A 174 -8.56 15.79 23.26
C PHE A 174 -9.77 16.11 22.37
N SER A 175 -9.53 16.57 21.15
CA SER A 175 -10.58 17.12 20.28
C SER A 175 -10.46 16.58 18.85
N PRO A 176 -10.96 15.36 18.56
CA PRO A 176 -10.85 14.70 17.25
C PRO A 176 -11.56 15.46 16.12
N ARG A 177 -12.62 16.22 16.43
CA ARG A 177 -13.32 17.06 15.43
C ARG A 177 -12.55 18.32 15.06
N ARG A 178 -11.57 18.73 15.86
CA ARG A 178 -10.76 19.94 15.65
C ARG A 178 -9.38 19.66 15.11
N TYR A 179 -8.73 18.61 15.60
CA TYR A 179 -7.34 18.27 15.30
C TYR A 179 -7.26 16.97 14.53
N LEU A 180 -6.67 17.02 13.34
CA LEU A 180 -6.55 15.88 12.43
C LEU A 180 -5.77 14.71 13.04
N TYR A 181 -4.70 15.01 13.79
CA TYR A 181 -3.96 13.95 14.48
C TYR A 181 -4.76 13.32 15.64
N HIS A 182 -5.60 14.09 16.33
CA HIS A 182 -6.54 13.54 17.31
C HIS A 182 -7.60 12.66 16.66
N ALA A 183 -8.12 13.06 15.49
CA ALA A 183 -9.03 12.23 14.71
C ALA A 183 -8.40 10.88 14.36
N TYR A 184 -7.15 10.89 13.87
CA TYR A 184 -6.41 9.67 13.59
C TYR A 184 -6.22 8.80 14.85
N LEU A 185 -5.87 9.39 15.99
CA LEU A 185 -5.74 8.65 17.24
C LEU A 185 -7.07 8.09 17.75
N ALA A 186 -8.18 8.81 17.55
CA ALA A 186 -9.54 8.32 17.87
C ALA A 186 -9.90 7.12 16.98
N TYR A 187 -9.68 7.25 15.67
CA TYR A 187 -9.85 6.16 14.70
C TYR A 187 -9.05 4.91 15.10
N MET A 188 -7.76 5.06 15.43
CA MET A 188 -6.90 3.94 15.85
C MET A 188 -7.46 3.23 17.10
N ARG A 189 -7.93 4.00 18.09
CA ARG A 189 -8.50 3.46 19.32
C ARG A 189 -9.82 2.70 19.07
N ALA A 190 -10.71 3.30 18.29
CA ALA A 190 -12.01 2.71 17.97
C ALA A 190 -11.88 1.38 17.22
N ASN A 191 -10.87 1.26 16.36
CA ASN A 191 -10.59 0.04 15.61
C ASN A 191 -9.61 -0.93 16.32
N GLY A 192 -9.29 -0.71 17.60
CA GLY A 192 -8.39 -1.60 18.36
C GLY A 192 -6.95 -1.64 17.87
N LEU A 193 -6.51 -0.63 17.11
CA LEU A 193 -5.18 -0.57 16.52
C LEU A 193 -4.18 0.05 17.50
N SER A 194 -3.16 -0.69 17.89
CA SER A 194 -2.26 -0.34 19.00
C SER A 194 -1.01 0.47 18.64
N LYS A 195 -0.72 0.66 17.33
CA LYS A 195 0.53 1.27 16.87
C LYS A 195 0.28 2.43 15.90
N PRO A 196 -0.19 3.61 16.39
CA PRO A 196 -0.34 4.78 15.54
C PRO A 196 1.02 5.25 15.02
N VAL A 197 1.05 5.81 13.82
CA VAL A 197 2.26 6.48 13.32
C VAL A 197 2.53 7.72 14.16
N SER A 198 3.81 8.04 14.39
CA SER A 198 4.19 9.25 15.12
C SER A 198 3.73 10.50 14.35
N LEU A 199 3.54 11.61 15.07
CA LEU A 199 3.13 12.89 14.46
C LEU A 199 4.02 13.32 13.29
N MET A 200 5.34 13.12 13.42
CA MET A 200 6.30 13.45 12.36
C MET A 200 6.00 12.60 11.10
N ARG A 201 5.87 11.29 11.25
CA ARG A 201 5.53 10.38 10.15
C ARG A 201 4.15 10.65 9.60
N PHE A 202 3.16 10.91 10.45
CA PHE A 202 1.83 11.30 10.04
C PHE A 202 1.88 12.50 9.07
N GLY A 203 2.62 13.56 9.44
CA GLY A 203 2.77 14.73 8.60
C GLY A 203 3.52 14.50 7.28
N THR A 204 4.40 13.49 7.22
CA THR A 204 5.17 13.11 6.03
C THR A 204 4.40 12.16 5.12
N ASP A 205 3.64 11.23 5.72
CA ASP A 205 3.01 10.12 5.01
C ASP A 205 1.59 10.47 4.50
N MET A 206 0.92 11.47 5.09
CA MET A 206 -0.41 11.92 4.69
C MET A 206 -0.57 12.21 3.18
N PRO A 207 0.38 12.92 2.51
CA PRO A 207 0.24 13.16 1.08
C PRO A 207 0.16 11.86 0.26
N GLY A 208 1.00 10.88 0.59
CA GLY A 208 1.00 9.58 -0.08
C GLY A 208 -0.28 8.79 0.18
N ALA A 209 -0.76 8.77 1.43
CA ALA A 209 -1.98 8.08 1.80
C ALA A 209 -3.24 8.70 1.14
N MET A 210 -3.32 10.03 1.08
CA MET A 210 -4.41 10.74 0.39
C MET A 210 -4.38 10.54 -1.13
N ALA A 211 -3.18 10.42 -1.72
CA ALA A 211 -3.03 10.19 -3.15
C ALA A 211 -3.58 8.82 -3.59
N GLU A 212 -3.68 7.82 -2.70
CA GLU A 212 -4.34 6.53 -3.00
C GLU A 212 -5.83 6.71 -3.34
N TYR A 213 -6.45 7.77 -2.85
CA TYR A 213 -7.83 8.17 -3.14
C TYR A 213 -7.94 9.23 -4.26
N GLY A 214 -6.84 9.54 -4.94
CA GLY A 214 -6.79 10.63 -5.92
C GLY A 214 -7.00 12.01 -5.30
N LYS A 215 -6.79 12.16 -3.98
CA LYS A 215 -6.97 13.41 -3.23
C LYS A 215 -5.63 14.06 -2.96
N GLU A 216 -5.52 15.37 -3.18
CA GLU A 216 -4.33 16.14 -2.87
C GLU A 216 -4.37 16.61 -1.42
N TYR A 217 -3.30 16.37 -0.67
CA TYR A 217 -3.15 16.87 0.70
C TYR A 217 -2.24 18.07 0.75
N GLN A 218 -2.74 19.16 1.34
CA GLN A 218 -2.02 20.41 1.51
C GLN A 218 -2.09 20.88 2.97
N LYS A 219 -1.10 21.67 3.39
CA LYS A 219 -1.07 22.29 4.72
C LYS A 219 -0.47 23.70 4.65
N ARG A 220 -0.97 24.59 5.49
CA ARG A 220 -0.52 25.99 5.60
C ARG A 220 -0.34 26.38 7.07
N LYS A 221 0.74 27.11 7.37
CA LYS A 221 0.95 27.69 8.69
C LYS A 221 0.01 28.89 8.89
N THR A 222 -0.69 28.94 10.01
CA THR A 222 -1.58 30.02 10.41
C THR A 222 -1.23 30.50 11.81
N LYS A 223 -1.82 31.63 12.25
CA LYS A 223 -1.68 32.12 13.64
C LYS A 223 -2.19 31.16 14.71
N HIS A 224 -3.06 30.21 14.33
CA HIS A 224 -3.64 29.20 15.23
C HIS A 224 -2.97 27.82 15.12
N GLY A 225 -1.89 27.69 14.35
CA GLY A 225 -1.19 26.43 14.10
C GLY A 225 -1.18 26.05 12.62
N ILE A 226 -0.79 24.81 12.32
CA ILE A 226 -0.78 24.29 10.95
C ILE A 226 -2.18 23.79 10.61
N ARG A 227 -2.78 24.35 9.57
CA ARG A 227 -4.10 23.98 9.05
C ARG A 227 -3.95 23.18 7.77
N SER A 228 -4.73 22.13 7.63
CA SER A 228 -4.80 21.30 6.44
C SER A 228 -5.95 21.73 5.51
N ASN A 229 -6.00 21.13 4.33
CA ASN A 229 -7.12 21.23 3.40
C ASN A 229 -8.13 20.09 3.56
N VAL A 230 -8.06 19.30 4.63
CA VAL A 230 -8.96 18.14 4.82
C VAL A 230 -9.90 18.34 6.00
N THR A 231 -11.10 17.76 5.82
CA THR A 231 -12.15 17.65 6.83
C THR A 231 -12.61 16.19 6.94
N LEU A 232 -13.30 15.85 8.01
CA LEU A 232 -13.89 14.51 8.18
C LEU A 232 -15.16 14.39 7.33
N HIS A 233 -15.35 13.21 6.74
CA HIS A 233 -16.59 12.79 6.12
C HIS A 233 -17.59 12.31 7.19
N ASP A 234 -18.89 12.33 6.87
CA ASP A 234 -19.95 11.92 7.81
C ASP A 234 -19.78 10.48 8.30
N ASP A 235 -19.26 9.56 7.49
CA ASP A 235 -18.96 8.17 7.88
C ASP A 235 -17.95 8.07 9.03
N SER A 236 -17.23 9.15 9.36
CA SER A 236 -16.34 9.20 10.53
C SER A 236 -17.08 9.14 11.87
N GLU A 237 -18.39 9.39 11.88
CA GLU A 237 -19.21 9.32 13.09
C GLU A 237 -19.25 7.90 13.69
N ASP A 238 -19.09 6.86 12.87
CA ASP A 238 -19.10 5.45 13.30
C ASP A 238 -17.99 5.14 14.33
N TRP A 239 -16.87 5.85 14.26
CA TRP A 239 -15.74 5.67 15.19
C TRP A 239 -15.41 6.92 16.01
N MET A 240 -16.13 8.01 15.79
CA MET A 240 -15.90 9.24 16.53
C MET A 240 -16.34 9.08 17.98
N PRO A 241 -15.52 9.43 18.98
CA PRO A 241 -15.96 9.39 20.36
C PRO A 241 -17.15 10.34 20.55
N MET A 242 -18.20 9.84 21.20
CA MET A 242 -19.34 10.67 21.60
C MET A 242 -18.79 11.87 22.39
N CYS A 243 -19.25 13.06 22.07
CA CYS A 243 -18.95 14.22 22.88
C CYS A 243 -19.42 13.90 24.31
N ALA A 244 -18.50 13.89 25.27
CA ALA A 244 -18.90 13.96 26.65
C ALA A 244 -19.69 15.28 26.78
N ASP A 245 -20.98 15.17 26.95
CA ASP A 245 -21.82 16.32 27.29
C ASP A 245 -21.18 17.01 28.48
N THR A 246 -20.63 18.19 28.24
CA THR A 246 -20.27 19.10 29.31
C THR A 246 -21.58 19.64 29.86
N THR A 247 -22.30 18.81 30.64
CA THR A 247 -23.29 19.28 31.57
C THR A 247 -22.49 20.09 32.58
N LYS A 248 -22.50 21.41 32.38
CA LYS A 248 -22.19 22.37 33.42
C LYS A 248 -23.28 22.24 34.49
N GLU A 249 -22.91 21.76 35.66
CA GLU A 249 -23.49 22.27 36.92
C GLU A 249 -22.62 23.41 37.46
#